data_e15216844c270ce3273bdf405ac05736
#
_entry.id   e15216844c270ce3273bdf405ac05736
#
_cell.length_a   1.000
_cell.length_b   1.000
_cell.length_c   1.000
_cell.angle_alpha   90.00
_cell.angle_beta   90.00
_cell.angle_gamma   90.00
#
_symmetry.space_group_name_H-M   'P 1'
#
loop_
_entity.id
_entity.type
_entity.pdbx_description
1 polymer ?
#
loop_
_entity_poly.entity_id
_entity_poly.type
_entity_poly.pdbx_seq_one_letter_code
_entity_poly.pdbx_strand_id
1 'polypeptide(L)'
;KFIENHGGNINKISVFGQDSNPTTWKMAQMNLAIRGIEADLGKFNADTFFNDCHPQLKADFIMANPPFNLSGWGADKLVDDVRWQYGTPPAGNANFAWLQHMIWHLAPNGRIGMVLANGSLSSQSGGEGEIRKNIINADLVDCIVAMPTQLFYTTQIPVSLWFLAKNKKQKGKTLFIDARKLGTMVTRKLRELTDEDIKKI
;
A
#
# COMPACT_ATOMS: atom_id res chain seq x y z
N LYS A 1 2.49 -6.56 -16.75
CA LYS A 1 1.65 -5.46 -17.33
C LYS A 1 2.27 -4.08 -17.11
N PHE A 2 2.47 -3.58 -15.86
CA PHE A 2 2.99 -2.21 -15.66
C PHE A 2 4.31 -1.99 -16.40
N ILE A 3 5.28 -2.87 -16.22
CA ILE A 3 6.60 -2.79 -16.85
C ILE A 3 6.53 -2.91 -18.37
N GLU A 4 5.79 -3.89 -18.86
CA GLU A 4 5.57 -4.10 -20.29
C GLU A 4 4.86 -2.91 -20.96
N ASN A 5 3.83 -2.36 -20.31
CA ASN A 5 3.10 -1.19 -20.82
C ASN A 5 3.96 0.09 -20.87
N HIS A 6 5.08 0.14 -20.13
CA HIS A 6 6.02 1.26 -20.15
C HIS A 6 7.32 0.94 -20.89
N GLY A 7 7.33 -0.11 -21.74
CA GLY A 7 8.48 -0.50 -22.55
C GLY A 7 9.64 -1.11 -21.77
N GLY A 8 9.39 -1.53 -20.53
CA GLY A 8 10.39 -2.18 -19.68
C GLY A 8 10.52 -3.68 -19.97
N ASN A 9 11.62 -4.26 -19.49
CA ASN A 9 11.89 -5.69 -19.56
C ASN A 9 11.73 -6.31 -18.18
N ILE A 10 10.84 -7.30 -18.06
CA ILE A 10 10.56 -8.00 -16.80
C ILE A 10 11.79 -8.70 -16.21
N ASN A 11 12.74 -9.09 -17.07
CA ASN A 11 14.00 -9.73 -16.64
C ASN A 11 15.04 -8.74 -16.08
N LYS A 12 14.72 -7.44 -16.08
CA LYS A 12 15.61 -6.37 -15.55
C LYS A 12 15.09 -5.77 -14.25
N ILE A 13 14.12 -6.41 -13.62
CA ILE A 13 13.59 -5.98 -12.33
C ILE A 13 13.90 -7.03 -11.26
N SER A 14 14.09 -6.55 -10.03
CA SER A 14 14.13 -7.41 -8.84
C SER A 14 12.81 -7.24 -8.08
N VAL A 15 12.15 -8.34 -7.80
CA VAL A 15 10.86 -8.35 -7.09
C VAL A 15 11.10 -8.89 -5.68
N PHE A 16 10.61 -8.16 -4.68
CA PHE A 16 10.68 -8.52 -3.27
C PHE A 16 9.30 -8.53 -2.65
N GLY A 17 9.09 -9.37 -1.67
CA GLY A 17 7.84 -9.41 -0.93
C GLY A 17 7.93 -10.33 0.28
N GLN A 18 6.89 -10.30 1.09
CA GLN A 18 6.69 -11.27 2.16
C GLN A 18 5.22 -11.36 2.54
N ASP A 19 4.83 -12.44 3.17
CA ASP A 19 3.49 -12.65 3.73
C ASP A 19 3.61 -13.50 5.00
N SER A 20 2.79 -13.21 6.00
CA SER A 20 2.78 -13.95 7.25
C SER A 20 2.06 -15.30 7.12
N ASN A 21 1.10 -15.41 6.19
CA ASN A 21 0.35 -16.62 5.98
C ASN A 21 1.13 -17.62 5.10
N PRO A 22 1.42 -18.84 5.58
CA PRO A 22 2.22 -19.81 4.83
C PRO A 22 1.57 -20.25 3.52
N THR A 23 0.24 -20.31 3.45
CA THR A 23 -0.49 -20.67 2.22
C THR A 23 -0.41 -19.55 1.20
N THR A 24 -0.64 -18.29 1.61
CA THR A 24 -0.53 -17.11 0.75
C THR A 24 0.89 -16.97 0.21
N TRP A 25 1.90 -17.13 1.07
CA TRP A 25 3.31 -17.09 0.68
C TRP A 25 3.65 -18.14 -0.40
N LYS A 26 3.22 -19.42 -0.21
CA LYS A 26 3.39 -20.48 -1.21
C LYS A 26 2.65 -20.17 -2.52
N MET A 27 1.42 -19.67 -2.43
CA MET A 27 0.64 -19.28 -3.60
C MET A 27 1.30 -18.13 -4.37
N ALA A 28 1.90 -17.17 -3.67
CA ALA A 28 2.64 -16.08 -4.30
C ALA A 28 3.85 -16.60 -5.07
N GLN A 29 4.63 -17.51 -4.48
CA GLN A 29 5.75 -18.17 -5.17
C GLN A 29 5.31 -18.92 -6.44
N MET A 30 4.23 -19.70 -6.33
CA MET A 30 3.67 -20.40 -7.49
C MET A 30 3.21 -19.44 -8.59
N ASN A 31 2.52 -18.37 -8.23
CA ASN A 31 2.06 -17.35 -9.17
C ASN A 31 3.20 -16.67 -9.91
N LEU A 32 4.27 -16.34 -9.22
CA LEU A 32 5.46 -15.70 -9.80
C LEU A 32 6.19 -16.68 -10.71
N ALA A 33 6.38 -17.93 -10.28
CA ALA A 33 7.00 -18.98 -11.06
C ALA A 33 6.26 -19.26 -12.39
N ILE A 34 4.93 -19.38 -12.35
CA ILE A 34 4.09 -19.60 -13.55
C ILE A 34 4.23 -18.43 -14.55
N ARG A 35 4.49 -17.22 -14.05
CA ARG A 35 4.68 -16.02 -14.88
C ARG A 35 6.13 -15.78 -15.30
N GLY A 36 7.05 -16.66 -14.93
CA GLY A 36 8.47 -16.51 -15.18
C GLY A 36 9.08 -15.26 -14.49
N ILE A 37 8.52 -14.86 -13.35
CA ILE A 37 9.01 -13.71 -12.59
C ILE A 37 9.87 -14.24 -11.44
N GLU A 38 11.15 -13.91 -11.48
CA GLU A 38 12.05 -14.17 -10.35
C GLU A 38 11.77 -13.17 -9.22
N ALA A 39 11.64 -13.69 -7.99
CA ALA A 39 11.32 -12.87 -6.82
C ALA A 39 11.92 -13.44 -5.54
N ASP A 40 12.33 -12.57 -4.64
CA ASP A 40 12.68 -12.92 -3.27
C ASP A 40 11.51 -12.62 -2.33
N LEU A 41 10.85 -13.66 -1.88
CA LEU A 41 9.74 -13.60 -0.91
C LEU A 41 10.17 -13.97 0.52
N GLY A 42 11.47 -13.95 0.79
CA GLY A 42 12.04 -14.47 2.02
C GLY A 42 12.14 -16.01 2.03
N LYS A 43 12.96 -16.55 2.93
CA LYS A 43 13.19 -18.01 3.04
C LYS A 43 11.96 -18.76 3.57
N PHE A 44 11.08 -18.08 4.28
CA PHE A 44 9.85 -18.59 4.87
C PHE A 44 8.82 -17.46 5.01
N ASN A 45 7.56 -17.82 5.26
CA ASN A 45 6.54 -16.84 5.59
C ASN A 45 6.88 -16.12 6.90
N ALA A 46 6.70 -14.80 6.94
CA ALA A 46 7.07 -13.99 8.10
C ALA A 46 6.14 -12.79 8.28
N ASP A 47 5.93 -12.41 9.53
CA ASP A 47 5.21 -11.20 9.89
C ASP A 47 6.08 -9.97 9.58
N THR A 48 5.56 -9.07 8.77
CA THR A 48 6.26 -7.88 8.28
C THR A 48 6.67 -6.92 9.40
N PHE A 49 5.92 -6.87 10.48
CA PHE A 49 6.24 -5.97 11.58
C PHE A 49 7.32 -6.52 12.50
N PHE A 50 7.31 -7.84 12.76
CA PHE A 50 8.19 -8.50 13.71
C PHE A 50 9.41 -9.16 13.08
N ASN A 51 9.32 -9.55 11.83
CA ASN A 51 10.38 -10.25 11.13
C ASN A 51 10.44 -9.79 9.67
N ASP A 52 10.98 -8.60 9.47
CA ASP A 52 11.21 -8.04 8.14
C ASP A 52 12.26 -8.88 7.40
N CYS A 53 11.85 -9.53 6.32
CA CYS A 53 12.73 -10.38 5.52
C CYS A 53 13.73 -9.59 4.68
N HIS A 54 13.51 -8.29 4.50
CA HIS A 54 14.31 -7.43 3.61
C HIS A 54 14.75 -6.12 4.28
N PRO A 55 15.33 -6.11 5.48
CA PRO A 55 15.50 -4.91 6.31
C PRO A 55 16.37 -3.82 5.69
N GLN A 56 17.24 -4.18 4.75
CA GLN A 56 18.13 -3.24 4.04
C GLN A 56 17.57 -2.77 2.69
N LEU A 57 16.45 -3.35 2.25
CA LEU A 57 15.86 -3.01 0.96
C LEU A 57 15.41 -1.55 0.91
N LYS A 58 15.77 -0.87 -0.17
CA LYS A 58 15.19 0.41 -0.58
C LYS A 58 14.62 0.24 -1.99
N ALA A 59 13.31 0.18 -2.08
CA ALA A 59 12.59 -0.13 -3.30
C ALA A 59 12.23 1.13 -4.10
N ASP A 60 12.33 1.06 -5.42
CA ASP A 60 11.90 2.13 -6.32
C ASP A 60 10.38 2.21 -6.44
N PHE A 61 9.71 1.06 -6.36
CA PHE A 61 8.25 0.96 -6.41
C PHE A 61 7.74 0.00 -5.33
N ILE A 62 6.79 0.46 -4.54
CA ILE A 62 6.12 -0.35 -3.53
C ILE A 62 4.63 -0.32 -3.82
N MET A 63 4.00 -1.49 -3.92
CA MET A 63 2.56 -1.63 -4.07
C MET A 63 2.01 -2.59 -3.03
N ALA A 64 0.96 -2.19 -2.32
CA ALA A 64 0.33 -3.05 -1.33
C ALA A 64 -1.17 -2.78 -1.17
N ASN A 65 -1.85 -3.87 -0.84
CA ASN A 65 -3.22 -3.87 -0.36
C ASN A 65 -3.24 -4.63 0.98
N PRO A 66 -2.79 -4.00 2.08
CA PRO A 66 -2.71 -4.66 3.37
C PRO A 66 -4.10 -4.93 3.97
N PRO A 67 -4.21 -5.78 5.00
CA PRO A 67 -5.46 -5.98 5.71
C PRO A 67 -6.00 -4.66 6.26
N PHE A 68 -7.27 -4.34 5.95
CA PHE A 68 -7.89 -3.08 6.39
C PHE A 68 -8.18 -3.11 7.88
N ASN A 69 -7.79 -2.05 8.58
CA ASN A 69 -8.10 -1.83 10.00
C ASN A 69 -7.69 -3.00 10.90
N LEU A 70 -6.56 -3.63 10.62
CA LEU A 70 -6.03 -4.74 11.40
C LEU A 70 -5.79 -4.30 12.85
N SER A 71 -6.47 -4.93 13.81
CA SER A 71 -6.26 -4.76 15.24
C SER A 71 -5.43 -5.91 15.81
N GLY A 72 -4.88 -5.70 17.00
CA GLY A 72 -4.12 -6.76 17.68
C GLY A 72 -2.84 -7.19 16.95
N TRP A 73 -2.25 -6.29 16.18
CA TRP A 73 -1.04 -6.52 15.39
C TRP A 73 0.28 -6.45 16.20
N GLY A 74 0.16 -6.39 17.56
CA GLY A 74 1.30 -6.40 18.46
C GLY A 74 2.00 -5.06 18.65
N ALA A 75 1.28 -3.95 18.48
CA ALA A 75 1.80 -2.58 18.59
C ALA A 75 2.53 -2.31 19.92
N ASP A 76 2.06 -2.92 21.00
CA ASP A 76 2.64 -2.81 22.35
C ASP A 76 4.13 -3.22 22.42
N LYS A 77 4.53 -4.14 21.57
CA LYS A 77 5.91 -4.63 21.46
C LYS A 77 6.79 -3.81 20.51
N LEU A 78 6.20 -2.89 19.78
CA LEU A 78 6.84 -2.11 18.70
C LEU A 78 6.74 -0.60 18.94
N VAL A 79 6.53 -0.16 20.17
CA VAL A 79 6.35 1.27 20.51
C VAL A 79 7.54 2.11 20.08
N ASP A 80 8.76 1.61 20.26
CA ASP A 80 10.01 2.31 19.94
C ASP A 80 10.63 1.87 18.60
N ASP A 81 9.81 1.33 17.69
CA ASP A 81 10.31 0.87 16.39
C ASP A 81 10.77 2.07 15.53
N VAL A 82 11.96 1.94 14.95
CA VAL A 82 12.62 3.00 14.17
C VAL A 82 11.83 3.42 12.93
N ARG A 83 10.88 2.62 12.48
CA ARG A 83 10.00 2.91 11.35
C ARG A 83 8.95 3.98 11.67
N TRP A 84 8.61 4.18 12.96
CA TRP A 84 7.54 5.11 13.38
C TRP A 84 7.99 6.57 13.41
N GLN A 85 8.59 7.04 12.31
CA GLN A 85 9.14 8.40 12.20
C GLN A 85 8.08 9.51 12.21
N TYR A 86 6.83 9.17 11.92
CA TYR A 86 5.72 10.11 11.86
C TYR A 86 4.74 10.00 13.04
N GLY A 87 5.05 9.13 13.99
CA GLY A 87 4.28 8.86 15.19
C GLY A 87 3.95 7.38 15.34
N THR A 88 3.81 6.92 16.58
CA THR A 88 3.53 5.51 16.90
C THR A 88 2.11 5.13 16.49
N PRO A 89 1.92 4.13 15.62
CA PRO A 89 0.60 3.70 15.17
C PRO A 89 -0.19 3.07 16.32
N PRO A 90 -1.53 3.26 16.36
CA PRO A 90 -2.37 2.72 17.43
C PRO A 90 -2.50 1.20 17.37
N ALA A 91 -2.61 0.56 18.53
CA ALA A 91 -2.80 -0.90 18.63
C ALA A 91 -4.11 -1.38 17.99
N GLY A 92 -5.12 -0.52 17.93
CA GLY A 92 -6.44 -0.83 17.35
C GLY A 92 -6.47 -0.80 15.82
N ASN A 93 -5.43 -0.27 15.14
CA ASN A 93 -5.45 -0.12 13.69
C ASN A 93 -4.03 -0.01 13.10
N ALA A 94 -3.66 -0.95 12.25
CA ALA A 94 -2.34 -1.01 11.61
C ALA A 94 -2.21 -0.19 10.31
N ASN A 95 -3.23 0.53 9.86
CA ASN A 95 -3.18 1.23 8.56
C ASN A 95 -1.94 2.12 8.40
N PHE A 96 -1.62 2.92 9.41
CA PHE A 96 -0.45 3.80 9.39
C PHE A 96 0.85 3.09 9.79
N ALA A 97 0.79 1.90 10.39
CA ALA A 97 1.97 1.05 10.56
C ALA A 97 2.44 0.52 9.20
N TRP A 98 1.52 0.00 8.39
CA TRP A 98 1.80 -0.41 7.01
C TRP A 98 2.38 0.73 6.18
N LEU A 99 1.76 1.91 6.26
CA LEU A 99 2.22 3.06 5.49
C LEU A 99 3.63 3.50 5.89
N GLN A 100 3.93 3.56 7.19
CA GLN A 100 5.25 3.93 7.68
C GLN A 100 6.31 2.86 7.38
N HIS A 101 5.96 1.57 7.44
CA HIS A 101 6.82 0.49 7.00
C HIS A 101 7.22 0.65 5.52
N MET A 102 6.27 0.98 4.64
CA MET A 102 6.56 1.23 3.23
C MET A 102 7.42 2.48 3.01
N ILE A 103 7.17 3.56 3.75
CA ILE A 103 8.00 4.77 3.70
C ILE A 103 9.44 4.47 4.13
N TRP A 104 9.62 3.60 5.13
CA TRP A 104 10.93 3.14 5.58
C TRP A 104 11.70 2.43 4.47
N HIS A 105 11.03 1.58 3.70
CA HIS A 105 11.61 0.83 2.58
C HIS A 105 11.68 1.62 1.26
N LEU A 106 11.17 2.83 1.21
CA LEU A 106 11.15 3.62 -0.02
C LEU A 106 12.52 4.21 -0.34
N ALA A 107 13.00 3.98 -1.56
CA ALA A 107 14.19 4.63 -2.11
C ALA A 107 13.99 6.17 -2.22
N PRO A 108 15.07 6.98 -2.31
CA PRO A 108 14.97 8.45 -2.38
C PRO A 108 14.08 8.96 -3.52
N ASN A 109 14.07 8.30 -4.67
CA ASN A 109 13.23 8.63 -5.83
C ASN A 109 12.05 7.67 -6.01
N GLY A 110 11.81 6.82 -5.01
CA GLY A 110 10.81 5.77 -5.06
C GLY A 110 9.37 6.29 -4.95
N ARG A 111 8.43 5.42 -5.30
CA ARG A 111 6.98 5.68 -5.24
C ARG A 111 6.24 4.55 -4.56
N ILE A 112 5.23 4.90 -3.79
CA ILE A 112 4.31 3.96 -3.15
C ILE A 112 2.94 4.10 -3.79
N GLY A 113 2.28 2.97 -4.05
CA GLY A 113 0.85 2.87 -4.31
C GLY A 113 0.21 1.94 -3.28
N MET A 114 -0.63 2.47 -2.41
CA MET A 114 -1.23 1.72 -1.31
C MET A 114 -2.74 1.87 -1.30
N VAL A 115 -3.44 0.76 -1.07
CA VAL A 115 -4.88 0.75 -0.84
C VAL A 115 -5.17 0.81 0.65
N LEU A 116 -5.99 1.77 1.08
CA LEU A 116 -6.47 1.88 2.45
C LEU A 116 -7.99 2.00 2.50
N ALA A 117 -8.59 1.55 3.59
CA ALA A 117 -10.00 1.85 3.86
C ALA A 117 -10.22 3.36 3.93
N ASN A 118 -11.37 3.83 3.45
CA ASN A 118 -11.65 5.28 3.32
C ASN A 118 -11.63 6.03 4.68
N GLY A 119 -11.85 5.33 5.79
CA GLY A 119 -11.68 5.87 7.14
C GLY A 119 -10.28 6.41 7.43
N SER A 120 -9.24 5.94 6.72
CA SER A 120 -7.87 6.47 6.83
C SER A 120 -7.75 7.96 6.52
N LEU A 121 -8.68 8.52 5.75
CA LEU A 121 -8.71 9.94 5.39
C LEU A 121 -9.17 10.86 6.53
N SER A 122 -9.99 10.36 7.45
CA SER A 122 -10.67 11.18 8.46
C SER A 122 -10.50 10.71 9.90
N SER A 123 -10.07 9.47 10.13
CA SER A 123 -9.90 8.93 11.48
C SER A 123 -8.95 9.78 12.32
N GLN A 124 -9.35 10.02 13.58
CA GLN A 124 -8.55 10.69 14.61
C GLN A 124 -8.18 9.71 15.74
N SER A 125 -8.70 8.47 15.68
CA SER A 125 -8.56 7.49 16.74
C SER A 125 -7.08 7.13 16.98
N GLY A 126 -6.69 7.05 18.25
CA GLY A 126 -5.36 6.57 18.64
C GLY A 126 -4.18 7.35 18.03
N GLY A 127 -4.36 8.63 17.69
CA GLY A 127 -3.29 9.46 17.12
C GLY A 127 -3.14 9.36 15.59
N GLU A 128 -3.99 8.63 14.87
CA GLU A 128 -3.92 8.50 13.41
C GLU A 128 -3.97 9.86 12.70
N GLY A 129 -4.71 10.83 13.24
CA GLY A 129 -4.79 12.19 12.71
C GLY A 129 -3.44 12.90 12.72
N GLU A 130 -2.68 12.80 13.81
CA GLU A 130 -1.34 13.40 13.92
C GLU A 130 -0.32 12.68 13.01
N ILE A 131 -0.37 11.36 12.94
CA ILE A 131 0.50 10.60 12.02
C ILE A 131 0.24 11.05 10.57
N ARG A 132 -1.02 11.12 10.17
CA ARG A 132 -1.42 11.58 8.83
C ARG A 132 -0.92 13.00 8.57
N LYS A 133 -1.11 13.94 9.52
CA LYS A 133 -0.62 15.31 9.45
C LYS A 133 0.91 15.34 9.28
N ASN A 134 1.65 14.56 10.06
CA ASN A 134 3.11 14.52 9.99
C ASN A 134 3.61 13.99 8.64
N ILE A 135 2.97 12.96 8.08
CA ILE A 135 3.29 12.43 6.73
C ILE A 135 3.01 13.47 5.64
N ILE A 136 1.91 14.23 5.76
CA ILE A 136 1.57 15.32 4.82
C ILE A 136 2.58 16.48 4.96
N ASN A 137 2.91 16.89 6.18
CA ASN A 137 3.88 17.96 6.44
C ASN A 137 5.31 17.58 5.99
N ALA A 138 5.65 16.30 6.00
CA ALA A 138 6.89 15.78 5.43
C ALA A 138 6.90 15.77 3.88
N ASP A 139 5.84 16.28 3.26
CA ASP A 139 5.66 16.40 1.81
C ASP A 139 5.75 15.06 1.06
N LEU A 140 5.29 13.96 1.67
CA LEU A 140 5.36 12.62 1.09
C LEU A 140 4.14 12.26 0.25
N VAL A 141 2.94 12.77 0.59
CA VAL A 141 1.71 12.43 -0.11
C VAL A 141 1.61 13.19 -1.42
N ASP A 142 1.70 12.45 -2.54
CA ASP A 142 1.63 13.01 -3.90
C ASP A 142 0.18 13.10 -4.40
N CYS A 143 -0.57 12.00 -4.28
CA CYS A 143 -1.97 11.94 -4.71
C CYS A 143 -2.79 11.02 -3.80
N ILE A 144 -4.06 11.36 -3.60
CA ILE A 144 -5.06 10.49 -3.00
C ILE A 144 -6.27 10.40 -3.92
N VAL A 145 -6.69 9.16 -4.24
CA VAL A 145 -7.87 8.90 -5.06
C VAL A 145 -8.95 8.24 -4.21
N ALA A 146 -10.09 8.89 -4.05
CA ALA A 146 -11.25 8.28 -3.41
C ALA A 146 -11.96 7.37 -4.43
N MET A 147 -11.99 6.07 -4.16
CA MET A 147 -12.51 5.05 -5.07
C MET A 147 -14.00 4.76 -4.80
N PRO A 148 -14.73 4.24 -5.80
CA PRO A 148 -16.09 3.78 -5.60
C PRO A 148 -16.16 2.57 -4.65
N THR A 149 -17.33 2.30 -4.10
CA THR A 149 -17.62 1.08 -3.34
C THR A 149 -17.70 -0.15 -4.25
N GLN A 150 -17.69 -1.34 -3.66
CA GLN A 150 -17.95 -2.62 -4.36
C GLN A 150 -16.89 -3.01 -5.41
N LEU A 151 -15.64 -2.59 -5.22
CA LEU A 151 -14.52 -2.99 -6.08
C LEU A 151 -13.92 -4.36 -5.73
N PHE A 152 -14.31 -4.96 -4.59
CA PHE A 152 -13.79 -6.23 -4.12
C PHE A 152 -14.89 -7.29 -4.05
N TYR A 153 -14.54 -8.54 -4.35
CA TYR A 153 -15.47 -9.67 -4.28
C TYR A 153 -15.97 -9.95 -2.86
N THR A 154 -15.13 -9.74 -1.86
CA THR A 154 -15.38 -10.13 -0.47
C THR A 154 -15.86 -9.01 0.43
N THR A 155 -15.71 -7.75 0.03
CA THR A 155 -16.09 -6.59 0.83
C THR A 155 -16.62 -5.45 -0.03
N GLN A 156 -17.57 -4.69 0.53
CA GLN A 156 -18.12 -3.49 -0.12
C GLN A 156 -17.51 -2.19 0.42
N ILE A 157 -16.46 -2.31 1.26
CA ILE A 157 -15.84 -1.16 1.92
C ILE A 157 -15.30 -0.18 0.88
N PRO A 158 -15.63 1.12 0.96
CA PRO A 158 -15.01 2.13 0.13
C PRO A 158 -13.54 2.28 0.50
N VAL A 159 -12.69 2.42 -0.51
CA VAL A 159 -11.25 2.55 -0.33
C VAL A 159 -10.71 3.84 -0.95
N SER A 160 -9.53 4.21 -0.53
CA SER A 160 -8.73 5.26 -1.15
C SER A 160 -7.38 4.69 -1.59
N LEU A 161 -6.89 5.15 -2.73
CA LEU A 161 -5.54 4.90 -3.18
C LEU A 161 -4.65 6.04 -2.67
N TRP A 162 -3.58 5.68 -2.01
CA TRP A 162 -2.56 6.61 -1.52
C TRP A 162 -1.31 6.46 -2.36
N PHE A 163 -0.91 7.55 -3.01
CA PHE A 163 0.33 7.63 -3.76
C PHE A 163 1.31 8.52 -3.01
N LEU A 164 2.47 7.97 -2.67
CA LEU A 164 3.52 8.70 -1.96
C LEU A 164 4.82 8.68 -2.78
N ALA A 165 5.60 9.76 -2.61
CA ALA A 165 6.92 9.88 -3.20
C ALA A 165 7.82 10.75 -2.32
N LYS A 166 9.08 10.35 -2.09
CA LYS A 166 10.07 11.19 -1.39
C LYS A 166 10.52 12.38 -2.24
N ASN A 167 10.51 12.22 -3.57
CA ASN A 167 10.87 13.27 -4.52
C ASN A 167 9.66 13.58 -5.42
N LYS A 168 8.75 14.40 -4.91
CA LYS A 168 7.54 14.83 -5.63
C LYS A 168 7.87 15.82 -6.72
N LYS A 169 7.16 15.75 -7.85
CA LYS A 169 7.23 16.75 -8.92
C LYS A 169 6.65 18.11 -8.47
N GLN A 170 5.55 18.09 -7.70
CA GLN A 170 4.91 19.29 -7.17
C GLN A 170 5.05 19.33 -5.65
N LYS A 171 6.15 19.92 -5.18
CA LYS A 171 6.43 20.06 -3.76
C LYS A 171 5.37 20.91 -3.06
N GLY A 172 5.03 20.55 -1.82
CA GLY A 172 4.06 21.26 -0.98
C GLY A 172 2.61 21.10 -1.44
N LYS A 173 2.31 20.26 -2.46
CA LYS A 173 0.95 20.03 -2.97
C LYS A 173 0.59 18.57 -2.93
N THR A 174 -0.68 18.28 -2.65
CA THR A 174 -1.27 16.95 -2.75
C THR A 174 -2.47 17.02 -3.69
N LEU A 175 -2.52 16.13 -4.68
CA LEU A 175 -3.66 16.01 -5.59
C LEU A 175 -4.74 15.14 -4.92
N PHE A 176 -5.98 15.60 -4.96
CA PHE A 176 -7.15 14.81 -4.56
C PHE A 176 -8.03 14.54 -5.78
N ILE A 177 -8.33 13.26 -6.03
CA ILE A 177 -9.20 12.83 -7.13
C ILE A 177 -10.42 12.14 -6.54
N ASP A 178 -11.61 12.61 -6.91
CA ASP A 178 -12.87 11.96 -6.54
C ASP A 178 -13.35 11.03 -7.68
N ALA A 179 -13.01 9.76 -7.56
CA ALA A 179 -13.42 8.71 -8.50
C ALA A 179 -14.65 7.92 -8.01
N ARG A 180 -15.32 8.33 -6.92
CA ARG A 180 -16.42 7.57 -6.30
C ARG A 180 -17.61 7.29 -7.22
N LYS A 181 -17.79 8.09 -8.27
CA LYS A 181 -18.87 7.93 -9.24
C LYS A 181 -18.46 7.14 -10.48
N LEU A 182 -17.21 6.72 -10.61
CA LEU A 182 -16.71 5.96 -11.75
C LEU A 182 -17.06 4.47 -11.63
N GLY A 183 -16.92 3.77 -12.75
CA GLY A 183 -17.13 2.33 -12.87
C GLY A 183 -18.59 1.93 -13.03
N THR A 184 -18.78 0.72 -13.54
CA THR A 184 -20.08 0.13 -13.85
C THR A 184 -20.30 -1.12 -13.01
N MET A 185 -21.52 -1.35 -12.53
CA MET A 185 -21.89 -2.57 -11.84
C MET A 185 -21.97 -3.74 -12.81
N VAL A 186 -21.07 -4.70 -12.66
CA VAL A 186 -21.07 -5.95 -13.47
C VAL A 186 -21.91 -7.04 -12.83
N THR A 187 -22.10 -6.97 -11.52
CA THR A 187 -23.05 -7.78 -10.75
C THR A 187 -23.74 -6.93 -9.69
N ARG A 188 -24.71 -7.50 -8.96
CA ARG A 188 -25.33 -6.80 -7.81
C ARG A 188 -24.33 -6.43 -6.69
N LYS A 189 -23.16 -7.03 -6.65
CA LYS A 189 -22.16 -6.87 -5.58
C LYS A 189 -20.80 -6.36 -6.05
N LEU A 190 -20.53 -6.39 -7.36
CA LEU A 190 -19.22 -6.06 -7.91
C LEU A 190 -19.33 -4.93 -8.93
N ARG A 191 -18.47 -3.94 -8.76
CA ARG A 191 -18.23 -2.84 -9.68
C ARG A 191 -16.86 -3.01 -10.33
N GLU A 192 -16.76 -2.70 -11.61
CA GLU A 192 -15.50 -2.67 -12.34
C GLU A 192 -15.26 -1.29 -12.95
N LEU A 193 -13.99 -0.90 -13.00
CA LEU A 193 -13.55 0.29 -13.72
C LEU A 193 -13.20 -0.11 -15.15
N THR A 194 -13.69 0.65 -16.10
CA THR A 194 -13.30 0.52 -17.51
C THR A 194 -11.95 1.19 -17.75
N ASP A 195 -11.31 0.88 -18.88
CA ASP A 195 -10.08 1.58 -19.29
C ASP A 195 -10.30 3.10 -19.45
N GLU A 196 -11.51 3.51 -19.81
CA GLU A 196 -11.88 4.92 -19.89
C GLU A 196 -12.01 5.58 -18.51
N ASP A 197 -12.53 4.84 -17.52
CA ASP A 197 -12.60 5.31 -16.14
C ASP A 197 -11.18 5.47 -15.56
N ILE A 198 -10.30 4.50 -15.84
CA ILE A 198 -8.89 4.55 -15.40
C ILE A 198 -8.16 5.73 -16.03
N LYS A 199 -8.43 6.06 -17.29
CA LYS A 199 -7.83 7.22 -17.98
C LYS A 199 -8.29 8.57 -17.43
N LYS A 200 -9.45 8.63 -16.76
CA LYS A 200 -9.96 9.85 -16.11
C LYS A 200 -9.32 10.11 -14.74
N ILE A 201 -8.76 9.07 -14.13
CA ILE A 201 -8.03 9.13 -12.87
C ILE A 201 -6.58 9.53 -13.12
#